data_a2706e69824db01183db38a7d8281337
#
_entry.id   a2706e69824db01183db38a7d8281337
#
_cell.length_a   1.000
_cell.length_b   1.000
_cell.length_c   1.000
_cell.angle_alpha   90.00
_cell.angle_beta   90.00
_cell.angle_gamma   90.00
#
_symmetry.space_group_name_H-M   'P 1'
#
loop_
_entity.id
_entity.type
_entity.pdbx_description
1 polymer ?
#
loop_
_entity_poly.entity_id
_entity_poly.type
_entity_poly.pdbx_seq_one_letter_code
_entity_poly.pdbx_strand_id
1 'polypeptide(L)'
;MLINISNHPSAQWEKRQIDEATRRWGGVVDMQFPSIDPKWGYERVEQEAQKHIMGYRREIAKYDQPSAFHIMGELVYCFCVVQLLLKGGYMVVASTTERDVVMHNGEKVSRFKFVQFREY
;
A
#
# COMPACT_ATOMS: atom_id res chain seq x y z
N MET A 1 -10.91 -3.59 -7.92
CA MET A 1 -9.87 -4.35 -7.18
C MET A 1 -8.83 -3.40 -6.59
N LEU A 2 -8.49 -3.57 -5.34
CA LEU A 2 -7.39 -2.86 -4.69
C LEU A 2 -6.11 -3.66 -4.84
N ILE A 3 -5.10 -3.09 -5.47
CA ILE A 3 -3.80 -3.75 -5.63
C ILE A 3 -2.91 -3.31 -4.47
N ASN A 4 -2.64 -4.22 -3.56
CA ASN A 4 -1.84 -3.95 -2.37
C ASN A 4 -0.35 -4.16 -2.65
N ILE A 5 0.41 -3.09 -2.61
CA ILE A 5 1.87 -3.07 -2.72
C ILE A 5 2.39 -2.45 -1.43
N SER A 6 2.49 -3.25 -0.39
CA SER A 6 2.93 -2.78 0.93
C SER A 6 3.67 -3.87 1.68
N ASN A 7 4.29 -3.49 2.78
CA ASN A 7 4.96 -4.43 3.69
C ASN A 7 3.97 -5.25 4.53
N HIS A 8 2.67 -4.99 4.39
CA HIS A 8 1.62 -5.69 5.15
C HIS A 8 0.71 -6.45 4.19
N PRO A 9 0.92 -7.77 4.04
CA PRO A 9 0.02 -8.62 3.24
C PRO A 9 -1.41 -8.54 3.73
N SER A 10 -2.37 -8.60 2.82
CA SER A 10 -3.79 -8.44 3.16
C SER A 10 -4.30 -9.52 4.12
N ALA A 11 -3.65 -10.67 4.18
CA ALA A 11 -3.98 -11.72 5.15
C ALA A 11 -3.76 -11.28 6.62
N GLN A 12 -2.94 -10.24 6.83
CA GLN A 12 -2.67 -9.67 8.15
C GLN A 12 -3.53 -8.43 8.46
N TRP A 13 -4.36 -8.01 7.51
CA TRP A 13 -5.20 -6.83 7.68
C TRP A 13 -6.35 -7.12 8.64
N GLU A 14 -6.80 -6.08 9.33
CA GLU A 14 -8.01 -6.15 10.13
C GLU A 14 -9.23 -6.39 9.23
N LYS A 15 -10.25 -7.05 9.78
CA LYS A 15 -11.51 -7.27 9.07
C LYS A 15 -12.09 -5.97 8.52
N ARG A 16 -12.06 -4.90 9.31
CA ARG A 16 -12.56 -3.57 8.90
C ARG A 16 -11.85 -3.04 7.65
N GLN A 17 -10.55 -3.26 7.56
CA GLN A 17 -9.74 -2.84 6.40
C GLN A 17 -10.11 -3.64 5.14
N ILE A 18 -10.25 -4.96 5.29
CA ILE A 18 -10.68 -5.84 4.20
C ILE A 18 -12.10 -5.48 3.74
N ASP A 19 -13.02 -5.26 4.68
CA ASP A 19 -14.41 -4.92 4.37
C ASP A 19 -14.50 -3.60 3.59
N GLU A 20 -13.74 -2.60 3.99
CA GLU A 20 -13.71 -1.30 3.28
C GLU A 20 -13.12 -1.43 1.88
N ALA A 21 -12.03 -2.17 1.72
CA ALA A 21 -11.45 -2.42 0.39
C ALA A 21 -12.43 -3.18 -0.51
N THR A 22 -13.11 -4.17 0.03
CA THR A 22 -14.11 -4.95 -0.70
C THR A 22 -15.30 -4.09 -1.11
N ARG A 23 -15.76 -3.23 -0.19
CA ARG A 23 -16.88 -2.31 -0.46
C ARG A 23 -16.54 -1.33 -1.59
N ARG A 24 -15.33 -0.78 -1.60
CA ARG A 24 -14.91 0.24 -2.57
C ARG A 24 -14.45 -0.34 -3.91
N TRP A 25 -13.73 -1.47 -3.88
CA TRP A 25 -13.05 -1.99 -5.07
C TRP A 25 -13.32 -3.46 -5.37
N GLY A 26 -14.13 -4.12 -4.57
CA GLY A 26 -14.51 -5.51 -4.80
C GLY A 26 -13.57 -6.54 -4.20
N GLY A 27 -12.44 -6.14 -3.66
CA GLY A 27 -11.48 -7.05 -3.05
C GLY A 27 -10.05 -6.50 -3.06
N VAL A 28 -9.12 -7.33 -2.61
CA VAL A 28 -7.69 -7.00 -2.53
C VAL A 28 -6.86 -8.08 -3.19
N VAL A 29 -5.85 -7.67 -3.94
CA VAL A 29 -4.82 -8.55 -4.49
C VAL A 29 -3.47 -8.05 -4.01
N ASP A 30 -2.66 -8.93 -3.46
CA ASP A 30 -1.32 -8.59 -3.00
C ASP A 30 -0.29 -8.72 -4.12
N MET A 31 0.60 -7.74 -4.21
CA MET A 31 1.85 -7.86 -4.94
C MET A 31 3.00 -7.69 -3.96
N GLN A 32 4.08 -8.40 -4.20
CA GLN A 32 5.23 -8.33 -3.31
C GLN A 32 5.85 -6.93 -3.33
N PHE A 33 6.07 -6.37 -2.13
CA PHE A 33 6.83 -5.14 -1.98
C PHE A 33 8.32 -5.46 -2.14
N PRO A 34 9.06 -4.71 -2.99
CA PRO A 34 10.45 -5.01 -3.24
C PRO A 34 11.34 -4.71 -2.03
N SER A 35 12.46 -5.42 -1.95
CA SER A 35 13.50 -5.13 -0.98
C SER A 35 14.30 -3.91 -1.46
N ILE A 36 14.31 -2.85 -0.66
CA ILE A 36 15.06 -1.62 -0.96
C ILE A 36 16.30 -1.58 -0.09
N ASP A 37 17.47 -1.67 -0.73
CA ASP A 37 18.75 -1.64 -0.01
C ASP A 37 18.95 -0.25 0.62
N PRO A 38 19.17 -0.17 1.94
CA PRO A 38 19.38 1.11 2.61
C PRO A 38 20.62 1.86 2.15
N LYS A 39 21.53 1.21 1.44
CA LYS A 39 22.73 1.83 0.87
C LYS A 39 22.47 2.53 -0.46
N TRP A 40 21.32 2.31 -1.09
CA TRP A 40 21.01 2.96 -2.36
C TRP A 40 20.67 4.43 -2.15
N GLY A 41 21.15 5.27 -3.06
CA GLY A 41 20.71 6.66 -3.15
C GLY A 41 19.40 6.79 -3.92
N TYR A 42 18.90 8.03 -4.01
CA TYR A 42 17.62 8.32 -4.67
C TYR A 42 17.56 7.79 -6.12
N GLU A 43 18.62 8.04 -6.92
CA GLU A 43 18.63 7.63 -8.34
C GLU A 43 18.42 6.12 -8.51
N ARG A 44 19.05 5.33 -7.67
CA ARG A 44 18.88 3.88 -7.72
C ARG A 44 17.48 3.44 -7.33
N VAL A 45 16.91 4.06 -6.30
CA VAL A 45 15.53 3.77 -5.87
C VAL A 45 14.54 4.18 -6.96
N GLU A 46 14.74 5.32 -7.60
CA GLU A 46 13.91 5.76 -8.72
C GLU A 46 13.98 4.78 -9.90
N GLN A 47 15.17 4.29 -10.22
CA GLN A 47 15.34 3.27 -11.27
C GLN A 47 14.57 1.99 -10.95
N GLU A 48 14.57 1.55 -9.69
CA GLU A 48 13.81 0.38 -9.26
C GLU A 48 12.29 0.63 -9.39
N ALA A 49 11.81 1.81 -9.02
CA ALA A 49 10.41 2.17 -9.20
C ALA A 49 10.02 2.13 -10.67
N GLN A 50 10.83 2.71 -11.55
CA GLN A 50 10.59 2.70 -12.98
C GLN A 50 10.59 1.30 -13.57
N LYS A 51 11.47 0.44 -13.08
CA LYS A 51 11.54 -0.95 -13.49
C LYS A 51 10.28 -1.74 -13.15
N HIS A 52 9.64 -1.45 -12.02
CA HIS A 52 8.47 -2.19 -11.55
C HIS A 52 7.14 -1.64 -12.05
N ILE A 53 7.09 -0.38 -12.49
CA ILE A 53 5.83 0.31 -12.81
C ILE A 53 4.99 -0.40 -13.87
N MET A 54 5.64 -0.98 -14.88
CA MET A 54 4.91 -1.68 -15.95
C MET A 54 4.24 -2.95 -15.43
N GLY A 55 4.87 -3.65 -14.50
CA GLY A 55 4.28 -4.81 -13.83
C GLY A 55 3.04 -4.44 -13.03
N TYR A 56 3.09 -3.31 -12.33
CA TYR A 56 1.94 -2.81 -11.56
C TYR A 56 0.78 -2.45 -12.48
N ARG A 57 1.05 -1.75 -13.59
CA ARG A 57 0.04 -1.40 -14.58
C ARG A 57 -0.60 -2.63 -15.23
N ARG A 58 0.20 -3.65 -15.53
CA ARG A 58 -0.32 -4.91 -16.07
C ARG A 58 -1.23 -5.61 -15.08
N GLU A 59 -0.88 -5.58 -13.80
CA GLU A 59 -1.71 -6.22 -12.78
C GLU A 59 -3.08 -5.56 -12.65
N ILE A 60 -3.12 -4.24 -12.49
CA ILE A 60 -4.40 -3.54 -12.33
C ILE A 60 -5.28 -3.64 -13.58
N ALA A 61 -4.67 -3.76 -14.75
CA ALA A 61 -5.40 -3.90 -16.03
C ALA A 61 -6.20 -5.19 -16.15
N LYS A 62 -5.94 -6.19 -15.29
CA LYS A 62 -6.69 -7.45 -15.25
C LYS A 62 -8.08 -7.30 -14.65
N TYR A 63 -8.37 -6.20 -13.98
CA TYR A 63 -9.57 -6.02 -13.19
C TYR A 63 -10.41 -4.86 -13.71
N ASP A 64 -11.73 -4.99 -13.55
CA ASP A 64 -12.69 -3.94 -13.90
C ASP A 64 -12.61 -2.76 -12.91
N GLN A 65 -13.06 -1.60 -13.35
CA GLN A 65 -13.21 -0.45 -12.47
C GLN A 65 -14.40 -0.62 -11.52
N PRO A 66 -14.35 -0.06 -10.32
CA PRO A 66 -13.25 0.75 -9.79
C PRO A 66 -12.06 -0.08 -9.34
N SER A 67 -10.86 0.42 -9.58
CA SER A 67 -9.61 -0.18 -9.12
C SER A 67 -8.67 0.91 -8.60
N ALA A 68 -7.79 0.54 -7.67
CA ALA A 68 -6.82 1.46 -7.07
C ALA A 68 -5.58 0.72 -6.63
N PHE A 69 -4.51 1.47 -6.38
CA PHE A 69 -3.30 0.96 -5.75
C PHE A 69 -3.25 1.39 -4.29
N HIS A 70 -2.86 0.47 -3.43
CA HIS A 70 -2.53 0.76 -2.04
C HIS A 70 -1.01 0.67 -1.89
N ILE A 71 -0.36 1.79 -1.61
CA ILE A 71 1.10 1.89 -1.58
C ILE A 71 1.55 2.36 -0.20
N MET A 72 2.26 1.51 0.52
CA MET A 72 2.87 1.81 1.81
C MET A 72 4.12 0.95 2.01
N GLY A 73 5.21 1.56 2.47
CA GLY A 73 6.44 0.85 2.73
C GLY A 73 7.63 1.82 2.81
N GLU A 74 8.75 1.44 2.24
CA GLU A 74 9.92 2.31 2.23
C GLU A 74 9.56 3.64 1.58
N LEU A 75 9.92 4.75 2.26
CA LEU A 75 9.38 6.08 1.94
C LEU A 75 9.77 6.58 0.55
N VAL A 76 11.03 6.45 0.18
CA VAL A 76 11.52 7.01 -1.10
C VAL A 76 11.01 6.20 -2.28
N TYR A 77 11.00 4.88 -2.16
CA TYR A 77 10.42 4.01 -3.18
C TYR A 77 8.92 4.29 -3.35
N CYS A 78 8.19 4.39 -2.26
CA CYS A 78 6.75 4.73 -2.31
C CYS A 78 6.53 6.09 -2.98
N PHE A 79 7.32 7.09 -2.63
CA PHE A 79 7.24 8.42 -3.25
C PHE A 79 7.40 8.32 -4.78
N CYS A 80 8.41 7.61 -5.25
CA CYS A 80 8.65 7.46 -6.68
C CYS A 80 7.51 6.72 -7.39
N VAL A 81 7.03 5.61 -6.82
CA VAL A 81 5.94 4.81 -7.39
C VAL A 81 4.64 5.61 -7.41
N VAL A 82 4.29 6.27 -6.30
CA VAL A 82 3.07 7.09 -6.22
C VAL A 82 3.05 8.18 -7.29
N GLN A 83 4.17 8.90 -7.47
CA GLN A 83 4.24 9.93 -8.50
C GLN A 83 4.02 9.35 -9.91
N LEU A 84 4.64 8.22 -10.21
CA LEU A 84 4.47 7.58 -11.52
C LEU A 84 3.04 7.10 -11.75
N LEU A 85 2.39 6.55 -10.73
CA LEU A 85 1.02 6.08 -10.83
C LEU A 85 0.02 7.23 -10.95
N LEU A 86 0.18 8.28 -10.15
CA LEU A 86 -0.68 9.48 -10.24
C LEU A 86 -0.55 10.15 -11.60
N LYS A 87 0.67 10.26 -12.13
CA LYS A 87 0.92 10.79 -13.47
C LYS A 87 0.25 9.95 -14.56
N GLY A 88 0.14 8.65 -14.34
CA GLY A 88 -0.58 7.75 -15.24
C GLY A 88 -2.10 7.77 -15.11
N GLY A 89 -2.65 8.57 -14.20
CA GLY A 89 -4.09 8.71 -14.00
C GLY A 89 -4.71 7.67 -13.07
N TYR A 90 -3.91 6.92 -12.34
CA TYR A 90 -4.41 5.91 -11.40
C TYR A 90 -4.79 6.52 -10.04
N MET A 91 -5.78 5.93 -9.39
CA MET A 91 -6.07 6.20 -7.99
C MET A 91 -5.03 5.49 -7.12
N VAL A 92 -4.43 6.21 -6.18
CA VAL A 92 -3.45 5.66 -5.24
C VAL A 92 -3.83 6.08 -3.83
N VAL A 93 -3.85 5.12 -2.93
CA VAL A 93 -4.25 5.34 -1.53
C VAL A 93 -3.21 4.79 -0.56
N ALA A 94 -3.27 5.30 0.65
CA ALA A 94 -2.59 4.73 1.81
C ALA A 94 -3.62 4.45 2.89
N SER A 95 -3.32 3.53 3.80
CA SER A 95 -4.12 3.29 4.98
C SER A 95 -3.76 4.30 6.07
N THR A 96 -4.78 4.82 6.75
CA THR A 96 -4.58 5.59 7.98
C THR A 96 -4.93 4.75 9.19
N THR A 97 -4.27 5.02 10.30
CA THR A 97 -4.47 4.27 11.54
C THR A 97 -4.56 5.20 12.74
N GLU A 98 -5.27 4.75 13.75
CA GLU A 98 -5.22 5.33 15.09
C GLU A 98 -4.34 4.47 15.97
N ARG A 99 -3.53 5.12 16.78
CA ARG A 99 -2.72 4.44 17.78
C ARG A 99 -3.53 4.31 19.06
N ASP A 100 -3.72 3.07 19.50
CA ASP A 100 -4.38 2.74 20.74
C ASP A 100 -3.37 2.14 21.72
N VAL A 101 -3.30 2.67 22.93
CA VAL A 101 -2.41 2.15 23.96
C VAL A 101 -3.25 1.36 24.96
N VAL A 102 -2.99 0.06 25.07
CA VAL A 102 -3.66 -0.82 26.01
C VAL A 102 -2.64 -1.38 27.00
N MET A 103 -3.09 -1.65 28.24
CA MET A 103 -2.28 -2.33 29.24
C MET A 103 -2.49 -3.84 29.11
N HIS A 104 -1.42 -4.58 28.99
CA HIS A 104 -1.44 -6.03 28.94
C HIS A 104 -0.36 -6.57 29.90
N ASN A 105 -0.79 -7.30 30.93
CA ASN A 105 0.09 -7.84 31.97
C ASN A 105 1.03 -6.78 32.59
N GLY A 106 0.52 -5.56 32.82
CA GLY A 106 1.28 -4.46 33.39
C GLY A 106 2.19 -3.71 32.40
N GLU A 107 2.20 -4.10 31.13
CA GLU A 107 2.98 -3.47 30.08
C GLU A 107 2.08 -2.66 29.14
N LYS A 108 2.61 -1.53 28.66
CA LYS A 108 1.94 -0.72 27.63
C LYS A 108 2.15 -1.36 26.27
N VAL A 109 1.07 -1.74 25.61
CA VAL A 109 1.09 -2.26 24.24
C VAL A 109 0.38 -1.27 23.33
N SER A 110 1.09 -0.83 22.27
CA SER A 110 0.51 0.02 21.25
C SER A 110 -0.14 -0.85 20.16
N ARG A 111 -1.37 -0.53 19.83
CA ARG A 111 -2.09 -1.15 18.71
C ARG A 111 -2.43 -0.06 17.69
N PHE A 112 -2.27 -0.38 16.42
CA PHE A 112 -2.70 0.49 15.33
C PHE A 112 -3.99 -0.09 14.76
N LYS A 113 -5.05 0.72 14.78
CA LYS A 113 -6.36 0.36 14.23
C LYS A 113 -6.57 1.08 12.92
N PHE A 114 -6.96 0.35 11.90
CA PHE A 114 -7.32 0.93 10.62
C PHE A 114 -8.47 1.92 10.75
N VAL A 115 -8.36 3.07 10.09
CA VAL A 115 -9.41 4.09 10.06
C VAL A 115 -9.99 4.22 8.65
N GLN A 116 -9.16 4.54 7.66
CA GLN A 116 -9.64 4.72 6.28
C GLN A 116 -8.50 4.56 5.27
N PHE A 117 -8.88 4.42 4.01
CA PHE A 117 -7.96 4.62 2.89
C PHE A 117 -7.99 6.10 2.49
N ARG A 118 -6.82 6.71 2.46
CA ARG A 118 -6.65 8.12 2.11
C ARG A 118 -5.93 8.24 0.78
N GLU A 119 -6.46 9.07 -0.12
CA GLU A 119 -5.80 9.34 -1.40
C GLU A 119 -4.50 10.14 -1.20
N TYR A 120 -3.53 9.80 -2.01
CA TYR A 120 -2.31 10.59 -2.11
C TYR A 120 -2.56 11.89 -2.85
#